data_8a7e612c87b802b23dfed2e108df36d4
#
_entry.id   8a7e612c87b802b23dfed2e108df36d4
#
_cell.length_a   1.000
_cell.length_b   1.000
_cell.length_c   1.000
_cell.angle_alpha   90.00
_cell.angle_beta   90.00
_cell.angle_gamma   90.00
#
_symmetry.space_group_name_H-M   'P 1'
#
loop_
_entity.id
_entity.type
_entity.pdbx_description
1 polymer ?
#
loop_
_entity_poly.entity_id
_entity_poly.type
_entity_poly.pdbx_seq_one_letter_code
_entity_poly.pdbx_strand_id
1 'polypeptide(L)'
;ITIHLGKQYSRKDTLSLRIDYTAKPSANTTSGSAAITDDNGLYFIDPRNTDPSMPIQLWSQGETENNSRWFPTVDKPNERMTHDITLTVPDSMLTLSNGLMASSVKNNDGTRTDTWVMDQPHAPYLVMIAAGVFAKVSETWKGMNVDYYVEPRYAPYAKEIFNHTPEMLSFFSDKLGLKYPWKKFAQIIVKKYVSGAMENTTAVVFGDFIQKTHRELIDDKNDYIIAHEMMHHWFGDYVTSESWANLTLNEGFANYSEYLWFEHKYGKYEADRHREDELMGYLSSVSFGKAHDLIDFHYTDKESMFDAHSYNKGGLTLHMLRYYVGDEAFY
;
A
#
# COMPACT_ATOMS: atom_id res chain seq x y z
N ILE A 1 18.95 17.75 7.42
CA ILE A 1 19.76 17.75 8.67
C ILE A 1 21.17 17.30 8.30
N THR A 2 22.19 18.06 8.72
CA THR A 2 23.60 17.66 8.56
C THR A 2 24.09 17.11 9.89
N ILE A 3 24.65 15.88 9.87
CA ILE A 3 25.19 15.23 11.05
C ILE A 3 26.71 15.15 10.88
N HIS A 4 27.46 15.80 11.78
CA HIS A 4 28.90 15.75 11.80
C HIS A 4 29.37 14.53 12.59
N LEU A 5 29.93 13.53 11.89
CA LEU A 5 30.46 12.33 12.51
C LEU A 5 31.86 12.61 13.06
N GLY A 6 32.18 12.08 14.25
CA GLY A 6 33.46 12.33 14.92
C GLY A 6 34.69 11.67 14.24
N LYS A 7 34.49 10.87 13.18
CA LYS A 7 35.53 10.20 12.39
C LYS A 7 35.05 9.95 10.96
N GLN A 8 35.96 9.58 10.09
CA GLN A 8 35.60 9.06 8.77
C GLN A 8 35.12 7.61 8.87
N TYR A 9 34.11 7.28 8.10
CA TYR A 9 33.56 5.93 7.97
C TYR A 9 33.77 5.43 6.55
N SER A 10 34.13 4.17 6.41
CA SER A 10 34.17 3.45 5.13
C SER A 10 32.90 2.68 4.89
N ARG A 11 32.72 2.14 3.68
CA ARG A 11 31.57 1.26 3.33
C ARG A 11 31.52 -0.04 4.16
N LYS A 12 32.58 -0.39 4.90
CA LYS A 12 32.66 -1.58 5.74
C LYS A 12 32.33 -1.29 7.20
N ASP A 13 32.19 -0.03 7.56
CA ASP A 13 31.90 0.37 8.93
C ASP A 13 30.41 0.43 9.18
N THR A 14 29.98 0.01 10.36
CA THR A 14 28.61 0.21 10.85
C THR A 14 28.53 1.51 11.65
N LEU A 15 27.54 2.33 11.35
CA LEU A 15 27.21 3.52 12.10
C LEU A 15 25.83 3.34 12.77
N SER A 16 25.76 3.66 14.06
CA SER A 16 24.49 3.75 14.78
C SER A 16 24.24 5.19 15.21
N LEU A 17 23.05 5.69 14.95
CA LEU A 17 22.57 6.99 15.37
C LEU A 17 21.37 6.82 16.28
N ARG A 18 21.30 7.61 17.35
CA ARG A 18 20.09 7.79 18.15
C ARG A 18 19.57 9.20 17.94
N ILE A 19 18.28 9.30 17.61
CA ILE A 19 17.61 10.56 17.38
C ILE A 19 16.37 10.60 18.25
N ASP A 20 16.29 11.55 19.19
CA ASP A 20 15.12 11.83 20.01
C ASP A 20 14.43 13.05 19.38
N TYR A 21 13.17 12.94 18.99
CA TYR A 21 12.46 13.99 18.23
C TYR A 21 10.96 14.00 18.48
N THR A 22 10.32 15.10 18.10
CA THR A 22 8.86 15.21 17.98
C THR A 22 8.53 15.48 16.52
N ALA A 23 7.83 14.57 15.88
CA ALA A 23 7.33 14.76 14.53
C ALA A 23 6.17 15.78 14.50
N LYS A 24 6.19 16.67 13.50
CA LYS A 24 5.12 17.64 13.23
C LYS A 24 4.77 17.57 11.75
N PRO A 25 4.17 16.48 11.26
CA PRO A 25 3.98 16.22 9.83
C PRO A 25 3.20 17.32 9.12
N SER A 26 2.15 17.86 9.75
CA SER A 26 1.30 18.91 9.17
C SER A 26 1.91 20.33 9.16
N ALA A 27 3.14 20.52 9.63
CA ALA A 27 3.76 21.85 9.70
C ALA A 27 4.27 22.38 8.33
N ASN A 28 4.47 21.52 7.35
CA ASN A 28 5.07 21.82 6.05
C ASN A 28 4.37 21.09 4.91
N THR A 29 3.04 21.19 4.82
CA THR A 29 2.28 20.57 3.73
C THR A 29 2.53 21.29 2.41
N THR A 30 2.79 20.52 1.37
CA THR A 30 2.69 20.93 -0.04
C THR A 30 1.39 20.36 -0.62
N SER A 31 0.98 20.78 -1.80
CA SER A 31 -0.17 20.18 -2.48
C SER A 31 0.20 18.78 -2.95
N GLY A 32 -0.64 17.80 -2.68
CA GLY A 32 -0.51 16.46 -3.23
C GLY A 32 -0.81 16.37 -4.74
N SER A 33 -0.84 15.16 -5.26
CA SER A 33 -1.23 14.84 -6.64
C SER A 33 -2.72 14.51 -6.76
N ALA A 34 -3.15 14.15 -7.97
CA ALA A 34 -4.50 13.61 -8.17
C ALA A 34 -4.70 12.23 -7.53
N ALA A 35 -3.61 11.44 -7.40
CA ALA A 35 -3.63 10.11 -6.81
C ALA A 35 -3.45 10.14 -5.28
N ILE A 36 -2.56 11.02 -4.77
CA ILE A 36 -2.29 11.22 -3.34
C ILE A 36 -2.54 12.69 -3.03
N THR A 37 -3.70 12.98 -2.45
CA THR A 37 -4.22 14.37 -2.34
C THR A 37 -3.55 15.21 -1.26
N ASP A 38 -2.76 14.61 -0.38
CA ASP A 38 -2.09 15.25 0.76
C ASP A 38 -0.79 14.53 1.09
N ASP A 39 0.24 15.25 1.47
CA ASP A 39 1.61 14.75 1.67
C ASP A 39 2.12 14.81 3.12
N ASN A 40 1.24 14.82 4.11
CA ASN A 40 1.63 14.90 5.53
C ASN A 40 2.44 13.69 6.03
N GLY A 41 2.29 12.53 5.43
CA GLY A 41 2.95 11.28 5.83
C GLY A 41 2.33 10.60 7.05
N LEU A 42 1.82 11.33 8.03
CA LEU A 42 1.16 10.82 9.24
C LEU A 42 -0.11 11.63 9.53
N TYR A 43 -1.20 10.92 9.77
CA TYR A 43 -2.54 11.49 9.85
C TYR A 43 -3.25 11.10 11.15
N PHE A 44 -3.92 12.06 11.77
CA PHE A 44 -4.69 11.88 13.00
C PHE A 44 -6.16 12.21 12.70
N ILE A 45 -7.02 11.22 12.81
CA ILE A 45 -8.46 11.34 12.59
C ILE A 45 -9.15 11.49 13.94
N ASP A 46 -9.83 12.61 14.13
CA ASP A 46 -10.52 13.00 15.36
C ASP A 46 -9.80 12.65 16.68
N PRO A 47 -8.53 13.06 16.87
CA PRO A 47 -7.73 12.66 18.03
C PRO A 47 -8.29 13.18 19.37
N ARG A 48 -9.23 14.13 19.32
CA ARG A 48 -9.89 14.70 20.52
C ARG A 48 -11.26 14.09 20.78
N ASN A 49 -11.73 13.17 19.94
CA ASN A 49 -13.05 12.55 20.00
C ASN A 49 -14.18 13.60 20.07
N THR A 50 -14.15 14.56 19.16
CA THR A 50 -15.08 15.69 19.10
C THR A 50 -16.22 15.47 18.11
N ASP A 51 -16.05 14.57 17.16
CA ASP A 51 -17.03 14.21 16.15
C ASP A 51 -17.52 12.76 16.36
N PRO A 52 -18.75 12.55 16.87
CA PRO A 52 -19.27 11.20 17.12
C PRO A 52 -19.48 10.36 15.85
N SER A 53 -19.41 10.97 14.68
CA SER A 53 -19.49 10.28 13.39
C SER A 53 -18.13 9.75 12.91
N MET A 54 -17.03 10.18 13.55
CA MET A 54 -15.66 9.82 13.17
C MET A 54 -15.03 8.89 14.21
N PRO A 55 -14.35 7.82 13.79
CA PRO A 55 -13.53 7.03 14.70
C PRO A 55 -12.24 7.77 15.05
N ILE A 56 -11.69 7.49 16.23
CA ILE A 56 -10.32 7.92 16.55
C ILE A 56 -9.37 6.98 15.85
N GLN A 57 -8.59 7.50 14.89
CA GLN A 57 -7.60 6.73 14.15
C GLN A 57 -6.32 7.54 13.95
N LEU A 58 -5.22 6.81 13.84
CA LEU A 58 -3.93 7.28 13.33
C LEU A 58 -3.53 6.34 12.20
N TRP A 59 -3.03 6.88 11.10
CA TRP A 59 -2.45 6.10 10.01
C TRP A 59 -1.41 6.92 9.24
N SER A 60 -0.51 6.21 8.55
CA SER A 60 0.53 6.83 7.73
C SER A 60 0.32 6.55 6.24
N GLN A 61 0.82 7.48 5.40
CA GLN A 61 0.97 7.33 3.95
C GLN A 61 2.39 7.76 3.58
N GLY A 62 3.22 6.80 3.17
CA GLY A 62 4.64 7.03 2.93
C GLY A 62 4.98 7.44 1.52
N GLU A 63 4.22 6.97 0.54
CA GLU A 63 4.49 7.25 -0.86
C GLU A 63 4.14 8.72 -1.20
N THR A 64 5.00 9.41 -1.95
CA THR A 64 6.25 8.91 -2.54
C THR A 64 7.44 8.90 -1.56
N GLU A 65 7.72 10.01 -0.87
CA GLU A 65 8.84 10.23 0.06
C GLU A 65 8.34 10.95 1.33
N ASN A 66 7.15 10.56 1.84
CA ASN A 66 6.47 11.25 2.94
C ASN A 66 6.75 10.62 4.31
N ASN A 67 7.38 9.44 4.35
CA ASN A 67 7.77 8.81 5.61
C ASN A 67 8.88 9.58 6.32
N SER A 68 9.76 10.28 5.58
CA SER A 68 10.78 11.18 6.16
C SER A 68 10.18 12.37 6.94
N ARG A 69 8.87 12.62 6.83
CA ARG A 69 8.16 13.67 7.58
C ARG A 69 7.87 13.30 9.02
N TRP A 70 7.86 11.99 9.33
CA TRP A 70 7.54 11.55 10.68
C TRP A 70 8.59 10.63 11.31
N PHE A 71 9.49 10.02 10.53
CA PHE A 71 10.67 9.36 11.09
C PHE A 71 11.92 9.59 10.23
N PRO A 72 13.12 9.62 10.84
CA PRO A 72 14.37 9.83 10.10
C PRO A 72 14.68 8.62 9.21
N THR A 73 14.70 8.81 7.90
CA THR A 73 15.03 7.78 6.90
C THR A 73 15.63 8.39 5.66
N VAL A 74 16.30 7.59 4.84
CA VAL A 74 16.65 7.91 3.45
C VAL A 74 15.46 7.49 2.59
N ASP A 75 14.56 8.43 2.35
CA ASP A 75 13.23 8.16 1.78
C ASP A 75 13.31 8.12 0.24
N LYS A 76 13.88 7.03 -0.28
CA LYS A 76 14.02 6.77 -1.72
C LYS A 76 13.54 5.36 -2.06
N PRO A 77 12.91 5.13 -3.23
CA PRO A 77 12.35 3.84 -3.59
C PRO A 77 13.41 2.74 -3.74
N ASN A 78 14.64 3.09 -4.10
CA ASN A 78 15.76 2.15 -4.25
C ASN A 78 16.50 1.81 -2.96
N GLU A 79 16.14 2.42 -1.84
CA GLU A 79 16.66 2.06 -0.53
C GLU A 79 15.93 0.84 0.02
N ARG A 80 16.64 0.05 0.84
CA ARG A 80 16.09 -1.14 1.50
C ARG A 80 16.43 -1.12 2.98
N MET A 81 15.44 -1.36 3.81
CA MET A 81 15.61 -1.39 5.26
C MET A 81 14.75 -2.48 5.91
N THR A 82 15.21 -2.99 7.01
CA THR A 82 14.41 -3.70 8.02
C THR A 82 14.10 -2.73 9.16
N HIS A 83 13.06 -3.00 9.93
CA HIS A 83 12.72 -2.14 11.06
C HIS A 83 11.95 -2.88 12.15
N ASP A 84 12.10 -2.36 13.37
CA ASP A 84 11.27 -2.69 14.52
C ASP A 84 10.51 -1.42 14.92
N ILE A 85 9.19 -1.50 14.95
CA ILE A 85 8.32 -0.37 15.35
C ILE A 85 7.62 -0.73 16.65
N THR A 86 7.80 0.12 17.65
CA THR A 86 7.10 -0.01 18.94
C THR A 86 6.12 1.14 19.09
N LEU A 87 4.84 0.80 19.26
CA LEU A 87 3.73 1.75 19.41
C LEU A 87 3.13 1.62 20.80
N THR A 88 3.11 2.72 21.56
CA THR A 88 2.34 2.80 22.82
C THR A 88 1.08 3.59 22.57
N VAL A 89 -0.07 2.95 22.74
CA VAL A 89 -1.40 3.47 22.44
C VAL A 89 -2.36 3.19 23.59
N PRO A 90 -3.52 3.87 23.69
CA PRO A 90 -4.59 3.47 24.60
C PRO A 90 -4.93 1.99 24.46
N ASP A 91 -5.14 1.26 25.56
CA ASP A 91 -5.40 -0.19 25.56
C ASP A 91 -6.65 -0.60 24.75
N SER A 92 -7.57 0.34 24.52
CA SER A 92 -8.76 0.15 23.68
C SER A 92 -8.48 0.15 22.17
N MET A 93 -7.27 0.55 21.74
CA MET A 93 -6.92 0.63 20.33
C MET A 93 -6.19 -0.62 19.88
N LEU A 94 -6.41 -1.04 18.62
CA LEU A 94 -5.56 -1.99 17.91
C LEU A 94 -4.51 -1.24 17.11
N THR A 95 -3.34 -1.86 16.97
CA THR A 95 -2.27 -1.36 16.08
C THR A 95 -2.07 -2.29 14.90
N LEU A 96 -1.58 -1.75 13.80
CA LEU A 96 -1.07 -2.50 12.66
C LEU A 96 0.20 -1.83 12.14
N SER A 97 1.20 -2.64 11.77
CA SER A 97 2.37 -2.21 11.03
C SER A 97 2.89 -3.35 10.13
N ASN A 98 3.95 -3.09 9.40
CA ASN A 98 4.61 -4.09 8.56
C ASN A 98 5.19 -5.24 9.39
N GLY A 99 5.35 -6.41 8.77
CA GLY A 99 5.93 -7.59 9.40
C GLY A 99 5.00 -8.25 10.43
N LEU A 100 5.57 -8.89 11.43
CA LEU A 100 4.84 -9.62 12.46
C LEU A 100 4.82 -8.88 13.79
N MET A 101 3.71 -9.02 14.53
CA MET A 101 3.67 -8.55 15.92
C MET A 101 4.52 -9.48 16.79
N ALA A 102 5.61 -8.96 17.32
CA ALA A 102 6.53 -9.70 18.18
C ALA A 102 6.08 -9.69 19.65
N SER A 103 5.45 -8.62 20.10
CA SER A 103 4.91 -8.51 21.46
C SER A 103 3.76 -7.52 21.56
N SER A 104 2.90 -7.72 22.55
CA SER A 104 1.83 -6.81 22.94
C SER A 104 1.72 -6.86 24.47
N VAL A 105 2.04 -5.75 25.15
CA VAL A 105 2.13 -5.68 26.59
C VAL A 105 1.21 -4.56 27.10
N LYS A 106 0.27 -4.91 27.97
CA LYS A 106 -0.56 -3.93 28.71
C LYS A 106 0.28 -3.24 29.77
N ASN A 107 0.19 -1.93 29.84
CA ASN A 107 0.82 -1.09 30.83
C ASN A 107 -0.13 -0.82 32.01
N ASN A 108 0.41 -0.35 33.13
CA ASN A 108 -0.39 -0.07 34.33
C ASN A 108 -1.13 1.29 34.28
N ASP A 109 -0.93 2.06 33.23
CA ASP A 109 -1.47 3.42 33.04
C ASP A 109 -2.64 3.48 32.04
N GLY A 110 -3.21 2.33 31.66
CA GLY A 110 -4.32 2.24 30.69
C GLY A 110 -3.86 2.27 29.22
N THR A 111 -2.55 2.16 28.98
CA THR A 111 -1.98 2.02 27.62
C THR A 111 -1.53 0.59 27.35
N ARG A 112 -1.20 0.34 26.08
CA ARG A 112 -0.58 -0.91 25.61
C ARG A 112 0.60 -0.57 24.71
N THR A 113 1.65 -1.38 24.80
CA THR A 113 2.83 -1.28 23.95
C THR A 113 2.90 -2.49 23.05
N ASP A 114 2.78 -2.28 21.74
CA ASP A 114 2.87 -3.30 20.70
C ASP A 114 4.19 -3.12 19.94
N THR A 115 4.91 -4.21 19.71
CA THR A 115 6.14 -4.23 18.91
C THR A 115 5.92 -5.04 17.64
N TRP A 116 6.17 -4.42 16.49
CA TRP A 116 6.11 -5.01 15.17
C TRP A 116 7.51 -5.13 14.59
N VAL A 117 7.83 -6.26 13.97
CA VAL A 117 9.14 -6.58 13.41
C VAL A 117 9.02 -6.90 11.93
N MET A 118 9.66 -6.10 11.10
CA MET A 118 9.83 -6.32 9.67
C MET A 118 11.29 -6.71 9.40
N ASP A 119 11.55 -8.01 9.38
CA ASP A 119 12.89 -8.60 9.23
C ASP A 119 13.29 -8.86 7.76
N GLN A 120 12.38 -8.62 6.84
CA GLN A 120 12.63 -8.71 5.40
C GLN A 120 12.82 -7.29 4.84
N PRO A 121 13.93 -7.01 4.12
CA PRO A 121 14.19 -5.67 3.62
C PRO A 121 13.16 -5.22 2.58
N HIS A 122 12.65 -4.01 2.73
CA HIS A 122 11.72 -3.36 1.81
C HIS A 122 12.01 -1.85 1.70
N ALA A 123 11.37 -1.17 0.75
CA ALA A 123 11.59 0.25 0.55
C ALA A 123 11.00 1.10 1.70
N PRO A 124 11.65 2.21 2.09
CA PRO A 124 11.18 3.06 3.20
C PRO A 124 9.78 3.63 3.01
N TYR A 125 9.36 3.94 1.78
CA TYR A 125 8.02 4.49 1.51
C TYR A 125 6.88 3.51 1.85
N LEU A 126 7.18 2.21 1.91
CA LEU A 126 6.25 1.14 2.26
C LEU A 126 6.07 0.93 3.77
N VAL A 127 6.83 1.66 4.60
CA VAL A 127 6.67 1.60 6.06
C VAL A 127 5.34 2.25 6.44
N MET A 128 4.54 1.53 7.21
CA MET A 128 3.26 2.04 7.68
C MET A 128 3.03 1.78 9.16
N ILE A 129 2.28 2.67 9.78
CA ILE A 129 1.67 2.47 11.08
C ILE A 129 0.19 2.83 11.02
N ALA A 130 -0.62 2.08 11.75
CA ALA A 130 -1.99 2.45 12.05
C ALA A 130 -2.33 2.11 13.49
N ALA A 131 -3.17 2.93 14.10
CA ALA A 131 -3.75 2.68 15.42
C ALA A 131 -5.16 3.24 15.50
N GLY A 132 -6.06 2.54 16.18
CA GLY A 132 -7.44 3.01 16.32
C GLY A 132 -8.38 1.96 16.88
N VAL A 133 -9.64 2.34 17.00
CA VAL A 133 -10.72 1.43 17.39
C VAL A 133 -11.16 0.64 16.15
N PHE A 134 -10.51 -0.47 15.91
CA PHE A 134 -10.81 -1.41 14.82
C PHE A 134 -11.37 -2.72 15.35
N ALA A 135 -12.13 -3.43 14.53
CA ALA A 135 -12.36 -4.85 14.67
C ALA A 135 -11.38 -5.61 13.77
N LYS A 136 -10.71 -6.62 14.33
CA LYS A 136 -9.83 -7.51 13.58
C LYS A 136 -10.56 -8.82 13.31
N VAL A 137 -10.66 -9.19 12.04
CA VAL A 137 -11.17 -10.48 11.58
C VAL A 137 -10.02 -11.22 10.89
N SER A 138 -9.80 -12.46 11.24
CA SER A 138 -8.65 -13.24 10.76
C SER A 138 -9.09 -14.50 10.04
N GLU A 139 -8.30 -14.89 9.05
CA GLU A 139 -8.31 -16.21 8.44
C GLU A 139 -6.89 -16.65 8.12
N THR A 140 -6.73 -17.82 7.53
CA THR A 140 -5.39 -18.35 7.20
C THR A 140 -5.34 -18.79 5.75
N TRP A 141 -4.21 -18.50 5.10
CA TRP A 141 -3.88 -19.01 3.78
C TRP A 141 -2.56 -19.78 3.84
N LYS A 142 -2.59 -21.08 3.53
CA LYS A 142 -1.40 -21.98 3.58
C LYS A 142 -0.58 -21.84 4.88
N GLY A 143 -1.26 -21.62 6.02
CA GLY A 143 -0.64 -21.45 7.34
C GLY A 143 -0.17 -20.03 7.67
N MET A 144 -0.28 -19.08 6.75
CA MET A 144 -0.01 -17.66 6.95
C MET A 144 -1.28 -16.94 7.43
N ASN A 145 -1.14 -15.97 8.33
CA ASN A 145 -2.26 -15.13 8.75
C ASN A 145 -2.66 -14.15 7.64
N VAL A 146 -3.96 -14.07 7.40
CA VAL A 146 -4.63 -13.07 6.57
C VAL A 146 -5.58 -12.31 7.47
N ASP A 147 -5.29 -11.04 7.72
CA ASP A 147 -5.97 -10.24 8.73
C ASP A 147 -6.70 -9.05 8.09
N TYR A 148 -7.93 -8.79 8.53
CA TYR A 148 -8.77 -7.68 8.08
C TYR A 148 -9.08 -6.76 9.25
N TYR A 149 -8.74 -5.48 9.12
CA TYR A 149 -9.02 -4.44 10.11
C TYR A 149 -10.06 -3.49 9.54
N VAL A 150 -11.23 -3.47 10.14
CA VAL A 150 -12.38 -2.67 9.69
C VAL A 150 -12.96 -1.88 10.87
N GLU A 151 -13.80 -0.89 10.61
CA GLU A 151 -14.59 -0.30 11.68
C GLU A 151 -15.46 -1.38 12.34
N PRO A 152 -15.69 -1.33 13.67
CA PRO A 152 -16.42 -2.40 14.39
C PRO A 152 -17.79 -2.76 13.81
N ARG A 153 -18.51 -1.78 13.27
CA ARG A 153 -19.82 -2.01 12.61
C ARG A 153 -19.74 -2.85 11.35
N TYR A 154 -18.58 -2.89 10.70
CA TYR A 154 -18.35 -3.69 9.48
C TYR A 154 -17.71 -5.07 9.76
N ALA A 155 -17.41 -5.39 11.03
CA ALA A 155 -16.83 -6.69 11.39
C ALA A 155 -17.62 -7.90 10.85
N PRO A 156 -18.97 -7.90 10.84
CA PRO A 156 -19.75 -9.00 10.26
C PRO A 156 -19.54 -9.18 8.76
N TYR A 157 -19.14 -8.13 8.06
CA TYR A 157 -18.96 -8.11 6.60
C TYR A 157 -17.49 -8.20 6.16
N ALA A 158 -16.53 -8.16 7.09
CA ALA A 158 -15.11 -8.07 6.76
C ALA A 158 -14.64 -9.18 5.80
N LYS A 159 -15.06 -10.42 6.04
CA LYS A 159 -14.74 -11.54 5.14
C LYS A 159 -15.44 -11.46 3.79
N GLU A 160 -16.54 -10.76 3.67
CA GLU A 160 -17.25 -10.57 2.42
C GLU A 160 -16.64 -9.41 1.61
N ILE A 161 -16.21 -8.33 2.31
CA ILE A 161 -15.48 -7.21 1.70
C ILE A 161 -14.18 -7.72 1.04
N PHE A 162 -13.48 -8.66 1.69
CA PHE A 162 -12.20 -9.21 1.26
C PHE A 162 -12.28 -10.69 0.82
N ASN A 163 -13.45 -11.14 0.36
CA ASN A 163 -13.79 -12.55 0.18
C ASN A 163 -12.84 -13.35 -0.73
N HIS A 164 -12.23 -12.70 -1.72
CA HIS A 164 -11.36 -13.36 -2.69
C HIS A 164 -9.88 -13.30 -2.33
N THR A 165 -9.50 -12.66 -1.22
CA THR A 165 -8.07 -12.49 -0.83
C THR A 165 -7.28 -13.80 -0.79
N PRO A 166 -7.73 -14.91 -0.15
CA PRO A 166 -6.99 -16.16 -0.16
C PRO A 166 -6.90 -16.81 -1.55
N GLU A 167 -7.92 -16.64 -2.38
CA GLU A 167 -7.93 -17.13 -3.76
C GLU A 167 -6.95 -16.33 -4.62
N MET A 168 -6.93 -14.99 -4.51
CA MET A 168 -5.99 -14.10 -5.20
C MET A 168 -4.53 -14.43 -4.84
N LEU A 169 -4.22 -14.64 -3.54
CA LEU A 169 -2.90 -15.06 -3.09
C LEU A 169 -2.44 -16.37 -3.75
N SER A 170 -3.35 -17.33 -3.92
CA SER A 170 -3.08 -18.58 -4.63
C SER A 170 -2.88 -18.34 -6.11
N PHE A 171 -3.82 -17.63 -6.74
CA PHE A 171 -3.83 -17.34 -8.16
C PHE A 171 -2.56 -16.61 -8.63
N PHE A 172 -2.20 -15.50 -7.97
CA PHE A 172 -1.00 -14.74 -8.34
C PHE A 172 0.30 -15.51 -8.05
N SER A 173 0.37 -16.26 -6.92
CA SER A 173 1.52 -17.12 -6.65
C SER A 173 1.73 -18.17 -7.75
N ASP A 174 0.65 -18.79 -8.20
CA ASP A 174 0.72 -19.84 -9.22
C ASP A 174 0.98 -19.23 -10.60
N LYS A 175 0.36 -18.09 -10.92
CA LYS A 175 0.50 -17.40 -12.19
C LYS A 175 1.90 -16.87 -12.43
N LEU A 176 2.53 -16.31 -11.39
CA LEU A 176 3.91 -15.80 -11.44
C LEU A 176 4.98 -16.89 -11.24
N GLY A 177 4.58 -18.12 -10.88
CA GLY A 177 5.55 -19.17 -10.55
C GLY A 177 6.38 -18.86 -9.29
N LEU A 178 6.00 -17.84 -8.53
CA LEU A 178 6.70 -17.33 -7.34
C LEU A 178 5.73 -17.27 -6.16
N LYS A 179 6.01 -18.01 -5.09
CA LYS A 179 5.21 -17.95 -3.86
C LYS A 179 5.16 -16.53 -3.32
N TYR A 180 4.06 -16.21 -2.64
CA TYR A 180 3.95 -14.95 -1.88
C TYR A 180 5.19 -14.77 -0.99
N PRO A 181 5.94 -13.66 -1.12
CA PRO A 181 7.29 -13.58 -0.56
C PRO A 181 7.33 -13.17 0.92
N TRP A 182 6.18 -12.81 1.53
CA TRP A 182 6.11 -12.21 2.85
C TRP A 182 5.47 -13.16 3.88
N LYS A 183 5.57 -12.77 5.18
CA LYS A 183 5.15 -13.62 6.31
C LYS A 183 3.71 -13.37 6.79
N LYS A 184 3.06 -12.33 6.32
CA LYS A 184 1.70 -11.90 6.67
C LYS A 184 1.06 -11.19 5.49
N PHE A 185 -0.26 -11.23 5.39
CA PHE A 185 -1.04 -10.34 4.55
C PHE A 185 -2.14 -9.72 5.39
N ALA A 186 -2.06 -8.43 5.67
CA ALA A 186 -3.10 -7.69 6.39
C ALA A 186 -3.66 -6.57 5.53
N GLN A 187 -4.93 -6.29 5.69
CA GLN A 187 -5.67 -5.25 4.99
C GLN A 187 -6.41 -4.41 6.03
N ILE A 188 -6.24 -3.09 5.98
CA ILE A 188 -6.88 -2.15 6.90
C ILE A 188 -7.63 -1.08 6.14
N ILE A 189 -8.83 -0.75 6.59
CA ILE A 189 -9.64 0.32 6.02
C ILE A 189 -9.64 1.51 6.98
N VAL A 190 -9.25 2.68 6.50
CA VAL A 190 -9.11 3.89 7.31
C VAL A 190 -10.00 5.02 6.81
N LYS A 191 -10.38 5.93 7.71
CA LYS A 191 -11.17 7.12 7.39
C LYS A 191 -10.33 8.22 6.78
N LYS A 192 -10.93 8.95 5.82
CA LYS A 192 -10.33 10.12 5.16
C LYS A 192 -8.98 9.79 4.54
N TYR A 193 -8.84 8.59 4.01
CA TYR A 193 -7.61 8.23 3.34
C TYR A 193 -7.34 9.17 2.16
N VAL A 194 -6.07 9.51 1.94
CA VAL A 194 -5.65 10.52 0.96
C VAL A 194 -5.44 9.96 -0.45
N SER A 195 -5.62 8.65 -0.61
CA SER A 195 -5.57 7.92 -1.88
C SER A 195 -6.69 6.88 -1.95
N GLY A 196 -6.73 6.06 -3.00
CA GLY A 196 -7.62 4.90 -3.08
C GLY A 196 -7.20 3.78 -2.15
N ALA A 197 -5.96 3.32 -2.32
CA ALA A 197 -5.32 2.31 -1.49
C ALA A 197 -3.79 2.51 -1.50
N MET A 198 -3.07 1.64 -0.80
CA MET A 198 -1.61 1.64 -0.72
C MET A 198 -1.09 0.26 -0.32
N GLU A 199 -0.14 -0.21 -1.05
CA GLU A 199 0.46 -1.52 -0.98
C GLU A 199 1.41 -1.77 0.21
N ASN A 200 1.46 -0.91 1.21
CA ASN A 200 2.42 -1.03 2.32
C ASN A 200 2.71 -2.48 2.68
N THR A 201 3.96 -2.90 2.55
CA THR A 201 4.40 -4.30 2.63
C THR A 201 3.79 -5.04 3.81
N THR A 202 3.02 -6.08 3.54
CA THR A 202 2.28 -6.91 4.50
C THR A 202 1.12 -6.23 5.24
N ALA A 203 0.81 -4.95 4.95
CA ALA A 203 -0.17 -4.16 5.68
C ALA A 203 -0.84 -3.13 4.76
N VAL A 204 -1.59 -3.61 3.77
CA VAL A 204 -2.29 -2.80 2.76
C VAL A 204 -3.31 -1.88 3.42
N VAL A 205 -3.31 -0.61 3.01
CA VAL A 205 -4.27 0.39 3.48
C VAL A 205 -5.28 0.71 2.38
N PHE A 206 -6.55 0.81 2.75
CA PHE A 206 -7.65 1.20 1.86
C PHE A 206 -8.42 2.38 2.42
N GLY A 207 -8.96 3.21 1.55
CA GLY A 207 -9.96 4.20 1.89
C GLY A 207 -11.30 3.57 2.31
N ASP A 208 -12.11 4.32 3.04
CA ASP A 208 -13.35 3.81 3.63
C ASP A 208 -14.49 3.57 2.62
N PHE A 209 -14.30 3.92 1.34
CA PHE A 209 -15.25 3.62 0.25
C PHE A 209 -15.41 2.11 0.00
N ILE A 210 -14.41 1.27 0.37
CA ILE A 210 -14.54 -0.18 0.26
C ILE A 210 -15.26 -0.82 1.45
N GLN A 211 -15.53 -0.08 2.55
CA GLN A 211 -16.35 -0.58 3.66
C GLN A 211 -17.82 -0.65 3.24
N LYS A 212 -18.30 -1.83 2.99
CA LYS A 212 -19.63 -2.10 2.46
C LYS A 212 -20.35 -3.16 3.28
N THR A 213 -21.65 -3.04 3.35
CA THR A 213 -22.54 -4.08 3.87
C THR A 213 -22.79 -5.14 2.81
N HIS A 214 -23.34 -6.29 3.21
CA HIS A 214 -23.73 -7.36 2.28
C HIS A 214 -24.54 -6.83 1.08
N ARG A 215 -25.49 -5.94 1.33
CA ARG A 215 -26.37 -5.40 0.27
C ARG A 215 -25.60 -4.54 -0.75
N GLU A 216 -24.65 -3.73 -0.28
CA GLU A 216 -23.82 -2.88 -1.15
C GLU A 216 -22.85 -3.71 -1.98
N LEU A 217 -22.33 -4.82 -1.43
CA LEU A 217 -21.40 -5.74 -2.11
C LEU A 217 -22.05 -6.54 -3.26
N ILE A 218 -23.39 -6.61 -3.34
CA ILE A 218 -24.07 -7.26 -4.46
C ILE A 218 -23.80 -6.52 -5.78
N ASP A 219 -23.81 -5.19 -5.75
CA ASP A 219 -23.73 -4.36 -6.93
C ASP A 219 -22.33 -3.75 -7.16
N ASP A 220 -21.52 -3.65 -6.10
CA ASP A 220 -20.24 -2.96 -6.15
C ASP A 220 -19.15 -3.75 -5.41
N LYS A 221 -18.41 -4.55 -6.17
CA LYS A 221 -17.30 -5.37 -5.67
C LYS A 221 -16.00 -4.60 -5.69
N ASN A 222 -15.11 -4.93 -4.74
CA ASN A 222 -13.82 -4.26 -4.58
C ASN A 222 -12.65 -5.05 -5.21
N ASP A 223 -12.94 -6.09 -5.98
CA ASP A 223 -11.94 -7.06 -6.44
C ASP A 223 -10.76 -6.43 -7.20
N TYR A 224 -11.04 -5.43 -8.06
CA TYR A 224 -10.00 -4.79 -8.86
C TYR A 224 -8.93 -4.17 -7.96
N ILE A 225 -9.32 -3.35 -6.97
CA ILE A 225 -8.37 -2.67 -6.10
C ILE A 225 -7.67 -3.63 -5.14
N ILE A 226 -8.33 -4.72 -4.71
CA ILE A 226 -7.69 -5.75 -3.88
C ILE A 226 -6.65 -6.53 -4.69
N ALA A 227 -6.95 -6.85 -5.95
CA ALA A 227 -6.00 -7.50 -6.85
C ALA A 227 -4.80 -6.61 -7.15
N HIS A 228 -5.03 -5.32 -7.41
CA HIS A 228 -4.02 -4.29 -7.61
C HIS A 228 -3.04 -4.24 -6.45
N GLU A 229 -3.53 -3.96 -5.24
CA GLU A 229 -2.71 -3.85 -4.04
C GLU A 229 -2.00 -5.17 -3.67
N MET A 230 -2.61 -6.30 -3.99
CA MET A 230 -1.97 -7.59 -3.75
C MET A 230 -0.81 -7.83 -4.72
N MET A 231 -0.94 -7.47 -5.99
CA MET A 231 0.13 -7.65 -6.98
C MET A 231 1.37 -6.86 -6.62
N HIS A 232 1.21 -5.70 -6.01
CA HIS A 232 2.33 -4.90 -5.53
C HIS A 232 3.26 -5.65 -4.60
N HIS A 233 2.79 -6.65 -3.86
CA HIS A 233 3.66 -7.46 -3.00
C HIS A 233 4.75 -8.21 -3.77
N TRP A 234 4.60 -8.40 -5.07
CA TRP A 234 5.64 -8.87 -5.98
C TRP A 234 6.29 -7.72 -6.76
N PHE A 235 5.49 -6.82 -7.35
CA PHE A 235 5.94 -5.67 -8.15
C PHE A 235 5.59 -4.36 -7.44
N GLY A 236 6.54 -3.81 -6.75
CA GLY A 236 6.42 -2.66 -5.84
C GLY A 236 7.22 -2.95 -4.56
N ASP A 237 6.86 -4.00 -3.83
CA ASP A 237 7.45 -4.36 -2.55
C ASP A 237 8.69 -5.24 -2.70
N TYR A 238 8.55 -6.39 -3.38
CA TYR A 238 9.65 -7.34 -3.56
C TYR A 238 10.60 -6.91 -4.65
N VAL A 239 10.10 -6.53 -5.79
CA VAL A 239 10.82 -5.85 -6.87
C VAL A 239 10.29 -4.44 -6.96
N THR A 240 11.08 -3.46 -6.54
CA THR A 240 10.69 -2.03 -6.48
C THR A 240 11.36 -1.25 -7.61
N SER A 241 10.70 -0.25 -8.16
CA SER A 241 11.27 0.70 -9.11
C SER A 241 12.51 1.38 -8.53
N GLU A 242 13.58 1.53 -9.34
CA GLU A 242 14.84 2.19 -8.92
C GLU A 242 14.64 3.69 -8.66
N SER A 243 13.73 4.29 -9.40
CA SER A 243 13.35 5.70 -9.27
C SER A 243 11.89 5.88 -9.67
N TRP A 244 11.30 7.00 -9.29
CA TRP A 244 9.92 7.34 -9.66
C TRP A 244 9.72 7.47 -11.17
N ALA A 245 10.79 7.69 -11.95
CA ALA A 245 10.74 7.63 -13.41
C ALA A 245 10.27 6.25 -13.96
N ASN A 246 10.50 5.20 -13.18
CA ASN A 246 10.16 3.83 -13.53
C ASN A 246 8.89 3.33 -12.81
N LEU A 247 8.03 4.23 -12.33
CA LEU A 247 6.86 3.90 -11.51
C LEU A 247 5.94 2.84 -12.17
N THR A 248 5.92 2.80 -13.50
CA THR A 248 5.17 1.77 -14.25
C THR A 248 5.61 0.34 -13.95
N LEU A 249 6.80 0.10 -13.38
CA LEU A 249 7.20 -1.23 -12.90
C LEU A 249 6.34 -1.67 -11.72
N ASN A 250 5.95 -0.74 -10.86
CA ASN A 250 5.02 -0.99 -9.76
C ASN A 250 3.58 -1.00 -10.32
N GLU A 251 3.13 0.14 -10.82
CA GLU A 251 1.73 0.42 -11.15
C GLU A 251 1.22 -0.33 -12.39
N GLY A 252 2.04 -0.45 -13.43
CA GLY A 252 1.63 -1.15 -14.65
C GLY A 252 1.40 -2.64 -14.43
N PHE A 253 2.22 -3.28 -13.59
CA PHE A 253 2.01 -4.69 -13.21
C PHE A 253 0.81 -4.86 -12.29
N ALA A 254 0.61 -3.95 -11.34
CA ALA A 254 -0.55 -3.95 -10.46
C ALA A 254 -1.85 -3.71 -11.27
N ASN A 255 -1.89 -2.71 -12.13
CA ASN A 255 -3.03 -2.46 -13.01
C ASN A 255 -3.34 -3.65 -13.92
N TYR A 256 -2.31 -4.30 -14.50
CA TYR A 256 -2.54 -5.50 -15.33
C TYR A 256 -3.06 -6.69 -14.53
N SER A 257 -2.76 -6.77 -13.24
CA SER A 257 -3.27 -7.84 -12.38
C SER A 257 -4.79 -7.81 -12.23
N GLU A 258 -5.39 -6.64 -12.34
CA GLU A 258 -6.85 -6.46 -12.32
C GLU A 258 -7.48 -7.20 -13.50
N TYR A 259 -6.93 -7.00 -14.72
CA TYR A 259 -7.33 -7.76 -15.91
C TYR A 259 -7.17 -9.26 -15.70
N LEU A 260 -6.01 -9.71 -15.18
CA LEU A 260 -5.72 -11.12 -14.96
C LEU A 260 -6.69 -11.76 -13.96
N TRP A 261 -7.03 -11.03 -12.90
CA TRP A 261 -8.02 -11.48 -11.92
C TRP A 261 -9.42 -11.56 -12.53
N PHE A 262 -9.85 -10.55 -13.27
CA PHE A 262 -11.15 -10.57 -13.94
C PHE A 262 -11.24 -11.72 -14.96
N GLU A 263 -10.18 -11.95 -15.74
CA GLU A 263 -10.10 -13.06 -16.70
C GLU A 263 -10.27 -14.42 -15.99
N HIS A 264 -9.58 -14.59 -14.85
CA HIS A 264 -9.64 -15.81 -14.04
C HIS A 264 -11.01 -16.00 -13.37
N LYS A 265 -11.53 -14.96 -12.73
CA LYS A 265 -12.70 -15.05 -11.85
C LYS A 265 -14.02 -14.94 -12.57
N TYR A 266 -14.12 -14.02 -13.53
CA TYR A 266 -15.35 -13.64 -14.18
C TYR A 266 -15.38 -13.94 -15.68
N GLY A 267 -14.24 -14.38 -16.22
CA GLY A 267 -14.09 -14.75 -17.63
C GLY A 267 -13.68 -13.58 -18.51
N LYS A 268 -13.32 -13.94 -19.76
CA LYS A 268 -12.72 -13.02 -20.72
C LYS A 268 -13.57 -11.79 -21.03
N TYR A 269 -14.89 -11.92 -21.03
CA TYR A 269 -15.78 -10.80 -21.37
C TYR A 269 -15.67 -9.65 -20.34
N GLU A 270 -15.70 -9.99 -19.05
CA GLU A 270 -15.56 -8.98 -17.99
C GLU A 270 -14.14 -8.40 -17.94
N ALA A 271 -13.12 -9.21 -18.19
CA ALA A 271 -11.75 -8.72 -18.31
C ALA A 271 -11.57 -7.77 -19.50
N ASP A 272 -12.13 -8.11 -20.65
CA ASP A 272 -12.04 -7.25 -21.85
C ASP A 272 -12.79 -5.92 -21.65
N ARG A 273 -13.91 -5.93 -20.93
CA ARG A 273 -14.65 -4.71 -20.56
C ARG A 273 -13.79 -3.82 -19.65
N HIS A 274 -13.18 -4.40 -18.61
CA HIS A 274 -12.26 -3.67 -17.73
C HIS A 274 -11.10 -3.06 -18.52
N ARG A 275 -10.47 -3.84 -19.39
CA ARG A 275 -9.39 -3.35 -20.27
C ARG A 275 -9.85 -2.22 -21.22
N GLU A 276 -11.09 -2.25 -21.69
CA GLU A 276 -11.65 -1.16 -22.51
C GLU A 276 -11.75 0.13 -21.71
N ASP A 277 -12.22 0.04 -20.46
CA ASP A 277 -12.28 1.19 -19.55
C ASP A 277 -10.87 1.77 -19.29
N GLU A 278 -9.85 0.90 -19.10
CA GLU A 278 -8.45 1.28 -18.96
C GLU A 278 -7.93 2.00 -20.24
N LEU A 279 -8.24 1.48 -21.43
CA LEU A 279 -7.86 2.08 -22.69
C LEU A 279 -8.49 3.47 -22.85
N MET A 280 -9.79 3.60 -22.54
CA MET A 280 -10.50 4.87 -22.63
C MET A 280 -9.95 5.91 -21.63
N GLY A 281 -9.56 5.48 -20.43
CA GLY A 281 -8.87 6.32 -19.44
C GLY A 281 -7.55 6.88 -19.98
N TYR A 282 -6.72 6.03 -20.56
CA TYR A 282 -5.47 6.44 -21.18
C TYR A 282 -5.69 7.41 -22.36
N LEU A 283 -6.57 7.06 -23.32
CA LEU A 283 -6.85 7.89 -24.47
C LEU A 283 -7.43 9.26 -24.09
N SER A 284 -8.26 9.31 -23.06
CA SER A 284 -8.77 10.55 -22.49
C SER A 284 -7.63 11.42 -21.96
N SER A 285 -6.73 10.85 -21.16
CA SER A 285 -5.55 11.56 -20.63
C SER A 285 -4.69 12.17 -21.74
N VAL A 286 -4.40 11.40 -22.79
CA VAL A 286 -3.63 11.84 -23.96
C VAL A 286 -4.35 12.98 -24.69
N SER A 287 -5.67 12.89 -24.86
CA SER A 287 -6.44 13.92 -25.56
C SER A 287 -6.44 15.30 -24.85
N PHE A 288 -6.20 15.30 -23.54
CA PHE A 288 -5.99 16.53 -22.76
C PHE A 288 -4.53 17.02 -22.73
N GLY A 289 -3.68 16.50 -23.63
CA GLY A 289 -2.31 16.98 -23.80
C GLY A 289 -1.29 16.46 -22.77
N LYS A 290 -1.62 15.38 -22.09
CA LYS A 290 -0.74 14.74 -21.08
C LYS A 290 0.08 13.57 -21.64
N ALA A 291 0.41 13.60 -22.94
CA ALA A 291 1.20 12.52 -23.54
C ALA A 291 2.68 12.64 -23.15
N HIS A 292 3.25 11.56 -22.63
CA HIS A 292 4.69 11.44 -22.36
C HIS A 292 5.15 9.98 -22.52
N ASP A 293 6.44 9.74 -22.38
CA ASP A 293 6.99 8.39 -22.41
C ASP A 293 6.56 7.58 -21.19
N LEU A 294 6.48 6.27 -21.31
CA LEU A 294 6.12 5.36 -20.22
C LEU A 294 7.12 5.44 -19.05
N ILE A 295 8.40 5.63 -19.38
CA ILE A 295 9.47 5.89 -18.42
C ILE A 295 9.95 7.31 -18.67
N ASP A 296 9.76 8.20 -17.71
CA ASP A 296 10.11 9.62 -17.87
C ASP A 296 11.11 10.07 -16.80
N PHE A 297 12.39 10.18 -17.18
CA PHE A 297 13.45 10.70 -16.33
C PHE A 297 13.47 12.24 -16.26
N HIS A 298 12.59 12.92 -16.98
CA HIS A 298 12.51 14.38 -17.05
C HIS A 298 11.33 14.94 -16.26
N TYR A 299 10.67 14.10 -15.44
CA TYR A 299 9.57 14.59 -14.60
C TYR A 299 10.03 15.76 -13.72
N THR A 300 9.20 16.77 -13.60
CA THR A 300 9.47 17.96 -12.75
C THR A 300 9.03 17.73 -11.31
N ASP A 301 8.02 16.90 -11.12
CA ASP A 301 7.48 16.50 -9.83
C ASP A 301 7.20 14.98 -9.87
N LYS A 302 7.76 14.24 -8.91
CA LYS A 302 7.57 12.80 -8.80
C LYS A 302 6.11 12.40 -8.67
N GLU A 303 5.29 13.26 -8.03
CA GLU A 303 3.84 13.03 -7.88
C GLU A 303 3.12 13.06 -9.24
N SER A 304 3.66 13.73 -10.27
CA SER A 304 3.08 13.73 -11.61
C SER A 304 3.20 12.40 -12.35
N MET A 305 4.04 11.49 -11.84
CA MET A 305 4.18 10.14 -12.40
C MET A 305 2.99 9.21 -12.10
N PHE A 306 2.13 9.57 -11.12
CA PHE A 306 0.89 8.85 -10.81
C PHE A 306 -0.21 9.26 -11.79
N ASP A 307 -0.14 8.75 -12.99
CA ASP A 307 -1.05 9.10 -14.07
C ASP A 307 -1.41 7.90 -14.97
N ALA A 308 -2.24 8.13 -15.96
CA ALA A 308 -2.69 7.11 -16.90
C ALA A 308 -1.55 6.47 -17.74
N HIS A 309 -0.32 7.01 -17.71
CA HIS A 309 0.81 6.37 -18.37
C HIS A 309 1.39 5.25 -17.49
N SER A 310 1.66 5.55 -16.21
CA SER A 310 2.19 4.55 -15.29
C SER A 310 1.21 3.41 -15.05
N TYR A 311 -0.08 3.71 -14.91
CA TYR A 311 -1.15 2.74 -14.66
C TYR A 311 -1.70 2.12 -15.97
N ASN A 312 -2.62 2.81 -16.62
CA ASN A 312 -3.39 2.30 -17.74
C ASN A 312 -2.49 1.87 -18.93
N LYS A 313 -1.61 2.76 -19.42
CA LYS A 313 -0.68 2.45 -20.51
C LYS A 313 0.30 1.35 -20.12
N GLY A 314 0.78 1.33 -18.88
CA GLY A 314 1.63 0.27 -18.33
C GLY A 314 0.95 -1.09 -18.42
N GLY A 315 -0.26 -1.22 -17.88
CA GLY A 315 -1.05 -2.45 -17.93
C GLY A 315 -1.40 -2.88 -19.36
N LEU A 316 -1.82 -1.93 -20.21
CA LEU A 316 -2.10 -2.19 -21.62
C LEU A 316 -0.85 -2.66 -22.40
N THR A 317 0.33 -2.14 -22.07
CA THR A 317 1.60 -2.57 -22.68
C THR A 317 1.90 -4.02 -22.32
N LEU A 318 1.71 -4.42 -21.06
CA LEU A 318 1.86 -5.82 -20.63
C LEU A 318 0.85 -6.73 -21.32
N HIS A 319 -0.40 -6.28 -21.46
CA HIS A 319 -1.43 -7.03 -22.21
C HIS A 319 -1.05 -7.21 -23.68
N MET A 320 -0.56 -6.16 -24.35
CA MET A 320 -0.07 -6.24 -25.72
C MET A 320 1.11 -7.19 -25.85
N LEU A 321 2.07 -7.14 -24.92
CA LEU A 321 3.21 -8.05 -24.90
C LEU A 321 2.75 -9.51 -24.78
N ARG A 322 1.87 -9.81 -23.81
CA ARG A 322 1.28 -11.15 -23.64
C ARG A 322 0.59 -11.64 -24.90
N TYR A 323 -0.20 -10.78 -25.54
CA TYR A 323 -0.87 -11.13 -26.80
C TYR A 323 0.11 -11.42 -27.93
N TYR A 324 1.24 -10.68 -27.98
CA TYR A 324 2.23 -10.80 -29.03
C TYR A 324 3.11 -12.06 -28.88
N VAL A 325 3.54 -12.38 -27.66
CA VAL A 325 4.45 -13.51 -27.40
C VAL A 325 3.72 -14.81 -27.02
N GLY A 326 2.46 -14.72 -26.61
CA GLY A 326 1.66 -15.83 -26.07
C GLY A 326 1.92 -16.10 -24.59
N ASP A 327 1.00 -16.82 -23.95
CA ASP A 327 1.03 -17.08 -22.51
C ASP A 327 2.28 -17.85 -22.07
N GLU A 328 2.71 -18.85 -22.84
CA GLU A 328 3.88 -19.69 -22.51
C GLU A 328 5.18 -18.87 -22.41
N ALA A 329 5.33 -17.85 -23.25
CA ALA A 329 6.53 -17.02 -23.25
C ALA A 329 6.40 -15.79 -22.33
N PHE A 330 5.17 -15.42 -21.96
CA PHE A 330 4.90 -14.27 -21.10
C PHE A 330 5.07 -14.61 -19.62
N TYR A 331 4.65 -15.80 -19.18
CA TYR A 331 4.75 -16.30 -17.81
C TYR A 331 5.94 -17.28 -17.64
#